data_d725b81eb2772c7ef38c3563cf27fb3c
#
_entry.id   d725b81eb2772c7ef38c3563cf27fb3c
#
_cell.length_a   1.000
_cell.length_b   1.000
_cell.length_c   1.000
_cell.angle_alpha   90.00
_cell.angle_beta   90.00
_cell.angle_gamma   90.00
#
_symmetry.space_group_name_H-M   'P 1'
#
loop_
_entity.id
_entity.type
_entity.pdbx_description
1 polymer ?
#
loop_
_entity_poly.entity_id
_entity_poly.type
_entity_poly.pdbx_seq_one_letter_code
_entity_poly.pdbx_strand_id
1 'polypeptide(L)'
;VDLSSVICAVMMATNMWNAETACKHMNTVVDASEEYNVPVELMNALIITESSWSPTAISHAGACGLTQVMPKYTGGGATGGVKYTCEQLTSNPELSIRLGTRVYRYWLTKYAKCHTKECSKSQHRTALCGYNAGYRCKGESPNKHGMSYAKKVLERAARLSRLIRRHKAAHKVD
;
A
#
# COMPACT_ATOMS: atom_id res chain seq x y z
N VAL A 1 -5.98 12.64 19.36
CA VAL A 1 -6.51 11.43 18.68
C VAL A 1 -5.45 10.98 17.69
N ASP A 2 -5.02 9.73 17.81
CA ASP A 2 -3.98 9.20 16.92
C ASP A 2 -4.47 9.04 15.47
N LEU A 3 -3.53 8.99 14.52
CA LEU A 3 -3.84 8.96 13.09
C LEU A 3 -4.63 7.69 12.70
N SER A 4 -4.35 6.55 13.32
CA SER A 4 -5.03 5.29 13.02
C SER A 4 -6.51 5.37 13.37
N SER A 5 -6.85 5.94 14.52
CA SER A 5 -8.23 6.18 14.96
C SER A 5 -8.98 7.12 14.01
N VAL A 6 -8.33 8.19 13.53
CA VAL A 6 -8.94 9.10 12.55
C VAL A 6 -9.21 8.39 11.23
N ILE A 7 -8.26 7.61 10.72
CA ILE A 7 -8.45 6.85 9.48
C ILE A 7 -9.59 5.84 9.63
N CYS A 8 -9.64 5.12 10.75
CA CYS A 8 -10.70 4.17 11.05
C CYS A 8 -12.08 4.84 11.08
N ALA A 9 -12.20 5.96 11.80
CA ALA A 9 -13.46 6.71 11.86
C ALA A 9 -13.94 7.12 10.45
N VAL A 10 -13.02 7.60 9.60
CA VAL A 10 -13.32 7.96 8.22
C VAL A 10 -13.76 6.74 7.40
N MET A 11 -13.06 5.62 7.52
CA MET A 11 -13.39 4.40 6.75
C MET A 11 -14.74 3.83 7.16
N MET A 12 -15.04 3.80 8.46
CA MET A 12 -16.35 3.35 8.99
C MET A 12 -17.48 4.29 8.55
N ALA A 13 -17.30 5.60 8.69
CA ALA A 13 -18.31 6.60 8.32
C ALA A 13 -18.61 6.64 6.82
N THR A 14 -17.67 6.25 5.98
CA THR A 14 -17.83 6.23 4.52
C THR A 14 -18.14 4.82 3.96
N ASN A 15 -18.36 3.86 4.85
CA ASN A 15 -18.67 2.47 4.51
C ASN A 15 -17.68 1.88 3.50
N MET A 16 -16.38 2.13 3.72
CA MET A 16 -15.32 1.58 2.87
C MET A 16 -15.22 0.05 3.04
N TRP A 17 -14.80 -0.63 1.97
CA TRP A 17 -14.69 -2.10 1.94
C TRP A 17 -13.90 -2.64 3.13
N ASN A 18 -14.50 -3.58 3.86
CA ASN A 18 -13.90 -4.25 5.01
C ASN A 18 -13.28 -3.28 6.04
N ALA A 19 -13.94 -2.15 6.31
CA ALA A 19 -13.45 -1.13 7.24
C ALA A 19 -13.14 -1.69 8.63
N GLU A 20 -13.92 -2.66 9.13
CA GLU A 20 -13.64 -3.33 10.40
C GLU A 20 -12.29 -4.07 10.39
N THR A 21 -12.00 -4.84 9.32
CA THR A 21 -10.71 -5.51 9.17
C THR A 21 -9.58 -4.51 9.02
N ALA A 22 -9.80 -3.44 8.25
CA ALA A 22 -8.82 -2.36 8.11
C ALA A 22 -8.49 -1.74 9.47
N CYS A 23 -9.49 -1.46 10.29
CA CYS A 23 -9.30 -0.86 11.61
C CYS A 23 -8.50 -1.76 12.58
N LYS A 24 -8.69 -3.07 12.53
CA LYS A 24 -7.89 -4.02 13.34
C LYS A 24 -6.39 -3.93 13.07
N HIS A 25 -6.00 -3.55 11.86
CA HIS A 25 -4.61 -3.53 11.43
C HIS A 25 -4.09 -2.12 11.10
N MET A 26 -4.85 -1.06 11.37
CA MET A 26 -4.48 0.30 10.97
C MET A 26 -3.21 0.79 11.69
N ASN A 27 -3.00 0.42 12.95
CA ASN A 27 -1.75 0.73 13.66
C ASN A 27 -0.54 0.16 12.91
N THR A 28 -0.61 -1.09 12.46
CA THR A 28 0.46 -1.69 11.65
C THR A 28 0.71 -0.94 10.35
N VAL A 29 -0.34 -0.41 9.70
CA VAL A 29 -0.18 0.41 8.49
C VAL A 29 0.53 1.72 8.82
N VAL A 30 0.15 2.40 9.92
CA VAL A 30 0.80 3.64 10.36
C VAL A 30 2.27 3.37 10.69
N ASP A 31 2.56 2.38 11.53
CA ASP A 31 3.93 2.03 11.93
C ASP A 31 4.81 1.66 10.74
N ALA A 32 4.32 0.81 9.84
CA ALA A 32 5.06 0.44 8.63
C ALA A 32 5.26 1.64 7.68
N SER A 33 4.28 2.51 7.56
CA SER A 33 4.36 3.73 6.76
C SER A 33 5.44 4.69 7.30
N GLU A 34 5.54 4.83 8.60
CA GLU A 34 6.59 5.61 9.26
C GLU A 34 7.96 4.96 9.09
N GLU A 35 8.09 3.67 9.37
CA GLU A 35 9.34 2.90 9.26
C GLU A 35 9.94 2.99 7.85
N TYR A 36 9.11 2.84 6.82
CA TYR A 36 9.56 2.84 5.43
C TYR A 36 9.42 4.19 4.72
N ASN A 37 9.03 5.26 5.42
CA ASN A 37 8.82 6.59 4.85
C ASN A 37 7.89 6.56 3.63
N VAL A 38 6.69 6.02 3.80
CA VAL A 38 5.63 5.92 2.80
C VAL A 38 4.37 6.60 3.34
N PRO A 39 3.63 7.38 2.53
CA PRO A 39 2.37 7.97 3.01
C PRO A 39 1.36 6.88 3.42
N VAL A 40 0.78 7.02 4.61
CA VAL A 40 -0.19 6.05 5.16
C VAL A 40 -1.43 5.92 4.29
N GLU A 41 -1.92 7.04 3.74
CA GLU A 41 -3.09 7.05 2.85
C GLU A 41 -2.82 6.27 1.56
N LEU A 42 -1.57 6.31 1.09
CA LEU A 42 -1.15 5.58 -0.11
C LEU A 42 -1.09 4.07 0.19
N MET A 43 -0.53 3.67 1.33
CA MET A 43 -0.51 2.25 1.72
C MET A 43 -1.91 1.69 1.94
N ASN A 44 -2.80 2.45 2.59
CA ASN A 44 -4.19 2.04 2.73
C ASN A 44 -4.88 1.90 1.35
N ALA A 45 -4.68 2.87 0.45
CA ALA A 45 -5.22 2.82 -0.91
C ALA A 45 -4.66 1.64 -1.73
N LEU A 46 -3.39 1.28 -1.53
CA LEU A 46 -2.76 0.11 -2.12
C LEU A 46 -3.45 -1.17 -1.62
N ILE A 47 -3.60 -1.36 -0.31
CA ILE A 47 -4.25 -2.53 0.28
C ILE A 47 -5.71 -2.66 -0.22
N ILE A 48 -6.46 -1.55 -0.26
CA ILE A 48 -7.81 -1.54 -0.84
C ILE A 48 -7.79 -2.02 -2.30
N THR A 49 -6.78 -1.59 -3.06
CA THR A 49 -6.70 -1.94 -4.50
C THR A 49 -6.31 -3.39 -4.71
N GLU A 50 -5.43 -3.93 -3.88
CA GLU A 50 -4.90 -5.29 -3.99
C GLU A 50 -5.87 -6.36 -3.50
N SER A 51 -6.46 -6.17 -2.32
CA SER A 51 -7.23 -7.21 -1.64
C SER A 51 -8.60 -6.76 -1.14
N SER A 52 -8.94 -5.47 -1.25
CA SER A 52 -10.11 -4.89 -0.55
C SER A 52 -10.12 -5.22 0.96
N TRP A 53 -8.96 -5.24 1.58
CA TRP A 53 -8.75 -5.62 2.97
C TRP A 53 -9.14 -7.08 3.30
N SER A 54 -8.99 -8.01 2.34
CA SER A 54 -9.14 -9.45 2.59
C SER A 54 -7.79 -10.08 2.93
N PRO A 55 -7.53 -10.50 4.18
CA PRO A 55 -6.23 -11.06 4.57
C PRO A 55 -5.89 -12.36 3.86
N THR A 56 -6.89 -13.15 3.50
CA THR A 56 -6.74 -14.46 2.87
C THR A 56 -6.79 -14.42 1.34
N ALA A 57 -6.76 -13.22 0.75
CA ALA A 57 -6.84 -13.07 -0.70
C ALA A 57 -5.65 -13.76 -1.41
N ILE A 58 -5.97 -14.54 -2.43
CA ILE A 58 -4.99 -15.17 -3.33
C ILE A 58 -5.44 -14.89 -4.76
N SER A 59 -4.59 -14.28 -5.58
CA SER A 59 -4.89 -14.02 -6.99
C SER A 59 -4.61 -15.24 -7.87
N HIS A 60 -5.19 -15.28 -9.07
CA HIS A 60 -4.88 -16.31 -10.07
C HIS A 60 -3.40 -16.38 -10.44
N ALA A 61 -2.67 -15.28 -10.31
CA ALA A 61 -1.23 -15.23 -10.57
C ALA A 61 -0.37 -15.69 -9.37
N GLY A 62 -1.00 -16.00 -8.23
CA GLY A 62 -0.32 -16.45 -7.01
C GLY A 62 0.19 -15.30 -6.12
N ALA A 63 -0.38 -14.10 -6.22
CA ALA A 63 -0.15 -13.04 -5.26
C ALA A 63 -0.99 -13.29 -4.00
N CYS A 64 -0.46 -13.00 -2.81
CA CYS A 64 -1.01 -13.45 -1.54
C CYS A 64 -1.14 -12.33 -0.50
N GLY A 65 -2.22 -12.38 0.29
CA GLY A 65 -2.46 -11.56 1.45
C GLY A 65 -2.91 -10.13 1.14
N LEU A 66 -2.92 -9.27 2.15
CA LEU A 66 -3.44 -7.91 2.08
C LEU A 66 -2.79 -7.05 0.99
N THR A 67 -1.49 -7.20 0.80
CA THR A 67 -0.69 -6.40 -0.14
C THR A 67 -0.35 -7.13 -1.43
N GLN A 68 -0.85 -8.35 -1.62
CA GLN A 68 -0.71 -9.16 -2.84
C GLN A 68 0.76 -9.29 -3.30
N VAL A 69 1.66 -9.52 -2.37
CA VAL A 69 3.06 -9.87 -2.70
C VAL A 69 3.10 -11.28 -3.28
N MET A 70 3.87 -11.47 -4.35
CA MET A 70 4.03 -12.78 -4.99
C MET A 70 5.19 -13.55 -4.36
N PRO A 71 4.97 -14.69 -3.67
CA PRO A 71 6.02 -15.48 -3.02
C PRO A 71 7.20 -15.83 -3.93
N LYS A 72 6.92 -16.15 -5.20
CA LYS A 72 7.96 -16.49 -6.18
C LYS A 72 9.00 -15.41 -6.45
N TYR A 73 8.66 -14.13 -6.17
CA TYR A 73 9.57 -13.00 -6.33
C TYR A 73 10.19 -12.54 -5.01
N THR A 74 9.93 -13.22 -3.91
CA THR A 74 10.61 -12.98 -2.64
C THR A 74 12.00 -13.63 -2.62
N GLY A 75 12.85 -13.24 -1.68
CA GLY A 75 14.24 -13.69 -1.60
C GLY A 75 15.25 -12.74 -2.25
N GLY A 76 14.78 -11.65 -2.90
CA GLY A 76 15.64 -10.61 -3.46
C GLY A 76 15.69 -9.34 -2.62
N GLY A 77 16.30 -8.27 -3.16
CA GLY A 77 16.53 -7.02 -2.45
C GLY A 77 15.24 -6.33 -1.95
N ALA A 78 14.13 -6.45 -2.69
CA ALA A 78 12.84 -5.91 -2.27
C ALA A 78 12.32 -6.51 -0.95
N THR A 79 12.67 -7.77 -0.67
CA THR A 79 12.27 -8.49 0.55
C THR A 79 13.43 -8.70 1.51
N GLY A 80 14.58 -8.03 1.26
CA GLY A 80 15.78 -8.13 2.10
C GLY A 80 16.44 -9.51 2.11
N GLY A 81 16.34 -10.25 1.02
CA GLY A 81 16.89 -11.59 0.88
C GLY A 81 16.02 -12.70 1.50
N VAL A 82 14.91 -12.35 2.14
CA VAL A 82 14.02 -13.33 2.80
C VAL A 82 12.97 -13.83 1.82
N LYS A 83 12.82 -15.17 1.79
CA LYS A 83 11.71 -15.83 1.08
C LYS A 83 10.50 -15.96 1.98
N TYR A 84 9.33 -15.79 1.39
CA TYR A 84 8.04 -15.90 2.07
C TYR A 84 7.13 -16.87 1.32
N THR A 85 6.27 -17.56 2.06
CA THR A 85 5.25 -18.45 1.49
C THR A 85 3.89 -17.72 1.43
N CYS A 86 2.98 -18.23 0.59
CA CYS A 86 1.62 -17.70 0.54
C CYS A 86 0.90 -17.89 1.88
N GLU A 87 1.11 -19.03 2.55
CA GLU A 87 0.55 -19.31 3.87
C GLU A 87 0.97 -18.26 4.90
N GLN A 88 2.25 -17.89 4.95
CA GLN A 88 2.74 -16.82 5.84
C GLN A 88 2.04 -15.50 5.57
N LEU A 89 1.85 -15.12 4.29
CA LEU A 89 1.27 -13.84 3.91
C LEU A 89 -0.25 -13.77 4.11
N THR A 90 -0.94 -14.91 4.07
CA THR A 90 -2.40 -14.97 4.27
C THR A 90 -2.79 -15.21 5.73
N SER A 91 -1.96 -15.89 6.52
CA SER A 91 -2.20 -16.15 7.94
C SER A 91 -1.70 -15.03 8.86
N ASN A 92 -0.80 -14.16 8.38
CA ASN A 92 -0.25 -13.06 9.16
C ASN A 92 -0.45 -11.71 8.44
N PRO A 93 -1.57 -11.00 8.71
CA PRO A 93 -1.87 -9.71 8.11
C PRO A 93 -0.80 -8.64 8.35
N GLU A 94 -0.20 -8.61 9.55
CA GLU A 94 0.84 -7.63 9.90
C GLU A 94 2.11 -7.86 9.07
N LEU A 95 2.52 -9.11 8.91
CA LEU A 95 3.63 -9.47 8.02
C LEU A 95 3.34 -9.02 6.58
N SER A 96 2.14 -9.29 6.08
CA SER A 96 1.73 -8.88 4.73
C SER A 96 1.82 -7.36 4.55
N ILE A 97 1.33 -6.57 5.51
CA ILE A 97 1.39 -5.10 5.48
C ILE A 97 2.84 -4.63 5.47
N ARG A 98 3.68 -5.06 6.43
CA ARG A 98 5.08 -4.63 6.53
C ARG A 98 5.88 -5.01 5.29
N LEU A 99 5.70 -6.25 4.80
CA LEU A 99 6.38 -6.70 3.59
C LEU A 99 5.97 -5.90 2.36
N GLY A 100 4.67 -5.67 2.16
CA GLY A 100 4.16 -4.88 1.04
C GLY A 100 4.66 -3.43 1.08
N THR A 101 4.70 -2.81 2.26
CA THR A 101 5.24 -1.46 2.44
C THR A 101 6.72 -1.39 2.11
N ARG A 102 7.50 -2.39 2.56
CA ARG A 102 8.92 -2.54 2.21
C ARG A 102 9.13 -2.71 0.70
N VAL A 103 8.36 -3.58 0.06
CA VAL A 103 8.42 -3.80 -1.40
C VAL A 103 8.08 -2.53 -2.15
N TYR A 104 7.06 -1.79 -1.71
CA TYR A 104 6.72 -0.51 -2.32
C TYR A 104 7.86 0.52 -2.15
N ARG A 105 8.46 0.62 -0.96
CA ARG A 105 9.62 1.49 -0.72
C ARG A 105 10.81 1.12 -1.61
N TYR A 106 11.06 -0.17 -1.83
CA TYR A 106 12.09 -0.62 -2.76
C TYR A 106 11.87 -0.06 -4.18
N TRP A 107 10.63 -0.09 -4.70
CA TRP A 107 10.31 0.49 -6.01
C TRP A 107 10.49 2.01 -6.02
N LEU A 108 10.10 2.72 -4.97
CA LEU A 108 10.34 4.16 -4.83
C LEU A 108 11.84 4.49 -4.90
N THR A 109 12.65 3.79 -4.15
CA THR A 109 14.08 4.06 -4.04
C THR A 109 14.85 3.62 -5.28
N LYS A 110 14.64 2.37 -5.70
CA LYS A 110 15.46 1.74 -6.75
C LYS A 110 15.09 2.24 -8.15
N TYR A 111 13.81 2.45 -8.41
CA TYR A 111 13.31 2.75 -9.76
C TYR A 111 12.78 4.17 -9.92
N ALA A 112 12.03 4.69 -8.98
CA ALA A 112 11.54 6.06 -9.02
C ALA A 112 12.56 7.08 -8.50
N LYS A 113 13.73 6.63 -7.99
CA LYS A 113 14.82 7.47 -7.50
C LYS A 113 14.39 8.46 -6.41
N CYS A 114 13.42 8.08 -5.59
CA CYS A 114 13.03 8.84 -4.42
C CYS A 114 13.69 8.27 -3.16
N HIS A 115 14.59 9.02 -2.56
CA HIS A 115 15.35 8.62 -1.36
C HIS A 115 14.87 9.34 -0.09
N THR A 116 13.90 10.27 -0.21
CA THR A 116 13.36 11.10 0.87
C THR A 116 11.97 10.63 1.31
N LYS A 117 11.40 11.29 2.34
CA LYS A 117 10.00 11.12 2.72
C LYS A 117 9.04 11.72 1.67
N GLU A 118 9.46 12.82 1.06
CA GLU A 118 8.63 13.59 0.12
C GLU A 118 8.95 13.19 -1.31
N CYS A 119 8.21 12.20 -1.80
CA CYS A 119 8.28 11.78 -3.19
C CYS A 119 7.24 12.55 -4.02
N SER A 120 7.62 12.92 -5.23
CA SER A 120 6.68 13.55 -6.18
C SER A 120 5.60 12.56 -6.62
N LYS A 121 4.47 13.09 -7.09
CA LYS A 121 3.39 12.29 -7.66
C LYS A 121 3.88 11.40 -8.83
N SER A 122 4.82 11.89 -9.64
CA SER A 122 5.43 11.13 -10.74
C SER A 122 6.25 9.95 -10.20
N GLN A 123 7.02 10.15 -9.14
CA GLN A 123 7.79 9.08 -8.50
C GLN A 123 6.88 8.01 -7.89
N HIS A 124 5.83 8.42 -7.19
CA HIS A 124 4.82 7.48 -6.69
C HIS A 124 4.16 6.68 -7.82
N ARG A 125 3.83 7.34 -8.95
CA ARG A 125 3.24 6.66 -10.12
C ARG A 125 4.18 5.62 -10.71
N THR A 126 5.46 5.94 -10.86
CA THR A 126 6.49 5.01 -11.34
C THR A 126 6.65 3.81 -10.40
N ALA A 127 6.72 4.05 -9.09
CA ALA A 127 6.85 2.99 -8.09
C ALA A 127 5.62 2.08 -8.04
N LEU A 128 4.41 2.62 -8.11
CA LEU A 128 3.17 1.85 -8.17
C LEU A 128 3.05 1.01 -9.43
N CYS A 129 3.46 1.56 -10.58
CA CYS A 129 3.54 0.78 -11.80
C CYS A 129 4.50 -0.40 -11.62
N GLY A 130 5.69 -0.18 -11.06
CA GLY A 130 6.67 -1.23 -10.76
C GLY A 130 6.15 -2.27 -9.76
N TYR A 131 5.44 -1.84 -8.72
CA TYR A 131 4.82 -2.73 -7.75
C TYR A 131 3.87 -3.74 -8.42
N ASN A 132 3.01 -3.26 -9.32
CA ASN A 132 2.02 -4.09 -10.03
C ASN A 132 2.60 -4.88 -11.21
N ALA A 133 3.41 -4.27 -12.05
CA ALA A 133 3.85 -4.84 -13.33
C ALA A 133 5.36 -5.13 -13.42
N GLY A 134 6.08 -4.89 -12.33
CA GLY A 134 7.51 -5.17 -12.24
C GLY A 134 8.34 -4.34 -13.23
N TYR A 135 9.38 -4.96 -13.76
CA TYR A 135 10.33 -4.30 -14.67
C TYR A 135 9.73 -3.81 -15.99
N ARG A 136 8.53 -4.24 -16.34
CA ARG A 136 7.78 -3.73 -17.51
C ARG A 136 7.36 -2.26 -17.38
N CYS A 137 7.55 -1.65 -16.22
CA CYS A 137 7.31 -0.23 -15.96
C CYS A 137 8.56 0.64 -16.16
N LYS A 138 9.68 0.06 -16.58
CA LYS A 138 10.91 0.79 -16.93
C LYS A 138 10.86 1.32 -18.36
N GLY A 139 11.57 2.45 -18.55
CA GLY A 139 11.80 3.02 -19.89
C GLY A 139 10.70 3.99 -20.33
N GLU A 140 10.78 4.37 -21.62
CA GLU A 140 9.95 5.42 -22.21
C GLU A 140 8.49 5.00 -22.43
N SER A 141 8.23 3.70 -22.53
CA SER A 141 6.89 3.13 -22.75
C SER A 141 6.49 2.19 -21.61
N PRO A 142 6.15 2.73 -20.43
CA PRO A 142 5.79 1.91 -19.29
C PRO A 142 4.52 1.10 -19.53
N ASN A 143 4.42 -0.04 -18.87
CA ASN A 143 3.29 -0.96 -19.01
C ASN A 143 1.94 -0.26 -18.74
N LYS A 144 1.04 -0.26 -19.73
CA LYS A 144 -0.25 0.43 -19.66
C LYS A 144 -1.12 -0.04 -18.49
N HIS A 145 -1.12 -1.34 -18.20
CA HIS A 145 -1.88 -1.91 -17.09
C HIS A 145 -1.32 -1.43 -15.73
N GLY A 146 0.00 -1.47 -15.54
CA GLY A 146 0.66 -0.95 -14.35
C GLY A 146 0.43 0.56 -14.16
N MET A 147 0.38 1.33 -15.25
CA MET A 147 0.09 2.77 -15.19
C MET A 147 -1.37 3.05 -14.82
N SER A 148 -2.32 2.24 -15.30
CA SER A 148 -3.74 2.32 -14.90
C SER A 148 -3.92 1.96 -13.43
N TYR A 149 -3.25 0.91 -12.96
CA TYR A 149 -3.19 0.56 -11.54
C TYR A 149 -2.66 1.71 -10.69
N ALA A 150 -1.52 2.29 -11.06
CA ALA A 150 -0.93 3.42 -10.34
C ALA A 150 -1.88 4.62 -10.24
N LYS A 151 -2.58 4.97 -11.33
CA LYS A 151 -3.61 6.01 -11.34
C LYS A 151 -4.70 5.72 -10.31
N LYS A 152 -5.23 4.50 -10.30
CA LYS A 152 -6.30 4.05 -9.39
C LYS A 152 -5.89 4.16 -7.92
N VAL A 153 -4.67 3.71 -7.56
CA VAL A 153 -4.17 3.81 -6.19
C VAL A 153 -4.01 5.28 -5.77
N LEU A 154 -3.41 6.12 -6.62
CA LEU A 154 -3.21 7.56 -6.33
C LEU A 154 -4.53 8.31 -6.16
N GLU A 155 -5.55 8.03 -6.97
CA GLU A 155 -6.88 8.62 -6.84
C GLU A 155 -7.55 8.23 -5.52
N ARG A 156 -7.43 6.95 -5.10
CA ARG A 156 -7.92 6.47 -3.80
C ARG A 156 -7.20 7.12 -2.64
N ALA A 157 -5.87 7.22 -2.69
CA ALA A 157 -5.08 7.88 -1.67
C ALA A 157 -5.48 9.36 -1.52
N ALA A 158 -5.62 10.08 -2.63
CA ALA A 158 -6.04 11.47 -2.63
C ALA A 158 -7.47 11.66 -2.07
N ARG A 159 -8.39 10.72 -2.36
CA ARG A 159 -9.73 10.72 -1.77
C ARG A 159 -9.68 10.53 -0.26
N LEU A 160 -8.90 9.55 0.22
CA LEU A 160 -8.75 9.29 1.65
C LEU A 160 -8.14 10.50 2.37
N SER A 161 -7.08 11.10 1.82
CA SER A 161 -6.47 12.32 2.38
C SER A 161 -7.47 13.47 2.52
N ARG A 162 -8.36 13.66 1.53
CA ARG A 162 -9.42 14.70 1.62
C ARG A 162 -10.43 14.38 2.72
N LEU A 163 -10.82 13.12 2.87
CA LEU A 163 -11.79 12.71 3.90
C LEU A 163 -11.20 12.86 5.31
N ILE A 164 -9.93 12.48 5.49
CA ILE A 164 -9.20 12.66 6.76
C ILE A 164 -9.14 14.15 7.13
N ARG A 165 -8.75 15.02 6.21
CA ARG A 165 -8.71 16.47 6.47
C ARG A 165 -10.09 17.04 6.85
N ARG A 166 -11.15 16.62 6.17
CA ARG A 166 -12.53 17.04 6.50
C ARG A 166 -12.95 16.55 7.88
N HIS A 167 -12.65 15.30 8.21
CA HIS A 167 -12.94 14.72 9.52
C HIS A 167 -12.22 15.48 10.64
N LYS A 168 -10.92 15.72 10.49
CA LYS A 168 -10.13 16.52 11.45
C LYS A 168 -10.71 17.92 11.63
N ALA A 169 -11.02 18.63 10.55
CA ALA A 169 -11.61 19.96 10.63
C ALA A 169 -12.97 19.98 11.33
N ALA A 170 -13.82 18.98 11.07
CA ALA A 170 -15.15 18.87 11.69
C ALA A 170 -15.09 18.55 13.21
N HIS A 171 -14.09 17.83 13.65
CA HIS A 171 -13.96 17.36 15.03
C HIS A 171 -12.89 18.12 15.84
N LYS A 172 -12.28 19.17 15.27
CA LYS A 172 -11.19 19.95 15.90
C LYS A 172 -10.05 19.07 16.42
N VAL A 173 -9.70 18.06 15.64
CA VAL A 173 -8.60 17.13 15.93
C VAL A 173 -7.34 17.63 15.21
N ASP A 174 -6.28 17.91 15.96
CA ASP A 174 -4.97 18.34 15.43
C ASP A 174 -4.20 17.18 14.78
#